data_3aee37c33b16c730af15236e824da3b5
#
_entry.id   3aee37c33b16c730af15236e824da3b5
#
_cell.length_a   1.000
_cell.length_b   1.000
_cell.length_c   1.000
_cell.angle_alpha   90.00
_cell.angle_beta   90.00
_cell.angle_gamma   90.00
#
_symmetry.space_group_name_H-M   'P 1'
#
loop_
_entity.id
_entity.type
_entity.pdbx_description
1 polymer ?
#
loop_
_entity_poly.entity_id
_entity_poly.type
_entity_poly.pdbx_seq_one_letter_code
_entity_poly.pdbx_strand_id
1 'polypeptide(L)'
;MRRPTLSAAIAATVIGLSSLSASAGVIEDRKANFKANNASMRAIGAALSAEDFETVTSEAQKIAAWAMVMPDYFPEGSGEGTSAKPAIWSDFIGFKDAAEANYHAAEDLIAAARKQDAGQAGEALRALGATCKACHQKFKSW
;
A
#
# COMPACT_ATOMS: atom_id res chain seq x y z
N MET A 1 11.09 -35.34 -62.60
CA MET A 1 11.81 -34.23 -61.87
C MET A 1 10.80 -33.52 -61.00
N ARG A 2 10.80 -33.78 -59.69
CA ARG A 2 9.91 -33.12 -58.73
C ARG A 2 10.77 -32.14 -57.88
N ARG A 3 10.39 -30.87 -57.90
CA ARG A 3 11.06 -29.82 -57.08
C ARG A 3 10.45 -29.80 -55.67
N PRO A 4 11.19 -29.78 -54.61
CA PRO A 4 10.67 -29.58 -53.28
C PRO A 4 10.42 -28.07 -53.03
N THR A 5 9.24 -27.73 -52.59
CA THR A 5 8.89 -26.39 -52.09
C THR A 5 9.29 -26.28 -50.62
N LEU A 6 10.26 -25.44 -50.32
CA LEU A 6 10.58 -25.05 -48.95
C LEU A 6 9.49 -24.12 -48.41
N SER A 7 8.69 -24.58 -47.47
CA SER A 7 7.84 -23.72 -46.66
C SER A 7 8.64 -23.18 -45.48
N ALA A 8 8.96 -21.88 -45.50
CA ALA A 8 9.56 -21.21 -44.38
C ALA A 8 8.46 -20.88 -43.37
N ALA A 9 8.51 -21.52 -42.20
CA ALA A 9 7.67 -21.20 -41.08
C ALA A 9 8.24 -19.94 -40.37
N ILE A 10 7.53 -18.83 -40.46
CA ILE A 10 7.82 -17.62 -39.69
C ILE A 10 7.20 -17.82 -38.30
N ALA A 11 8.04 -18.14 -37.31
CA ALA A 11 7.64 -18.12 -35.90
C ALA A 11 7.66 -16.66 -35.45
N ALA A 12 6.50 -16.01 -35.34
CA ALA A 12 6.36 -14.71 -34.76
C ALA A 12 6.46 -14.80 -33.22
N THR A 13 7.57 -14.33 -32.68
CA THR A 13 7.77 -14.21 -31.22
C THR A 13 6.98 -13.01 -30.72
N VAL A 14 5.79 -13.24 -30.17
CA VAL A 14 5.00 -12.24 -29.45
C VAL A 14 5.22 -12.46 -27.93
N ILE A 15 6.34 -11.98 -27.42
CA ILE A 15 6.64 -11.98 -25.98
C ILE A 15 7.13 -10.59 -25.63
N GLY A 16 6.35 -9.79 -24.90
CA GLY A 16 6.86 -8.58 -24.32
C GLY A 16 5.90 -7.47 -23.92
N LEU A 17 4.62 -7.48 -24.31
CA LEU A 17 3.72 -6.35 -23.99
C LEU A 17 2.87 -6.52 -22.71
N SER A 18 2.74 -7.72 -22.17
CA SER A 18 1.82 -8.00 -21.06
C SER A 18 2.34 -7.50 -19.70
N SER A 19 3.66 -7.43 -19.51
CA SER A 19 4.27 -7.08 -18.22
C SER A 19 4.19 -5.59 -17.87
N LEU A 20 4.27 -4.72 -18.86
CA LEU A 20 4.20 -3.26 -18.67
C LEU A 20 2.79 -2.80 -18.26
N SER A 21 1.76 -3.40 -18.81
CA SER A 21 0.37 -3.04 -18.48
C SER A 21 -0.03 -3.46 -17.07
N ALA A 22 0.44 -4.62 -16.60
CA ALA A 22 0.20 -5.10 -15.24
C ALA A 22 0.90 -4.22 -14.19
N SER A 23 2.13 -3.78 -14.47
CA SER A 23 2.87 -2.87 -13.57
C SER A 23 2.23 -1.49 -13.50
N ALA A 24 1.70 -0.96 -14.60
CA ALA A 24 1.01 0.33 -14.60
C ALA A 24 -0.25 0.30 -13.72
N GLY A 25 -1.09 -0.74 -13.82
CA GLY A 25 -2.28 -0.90 -12.99
C GLY A 25 -1.98 -0.95 -11.50
N VAL A 26 -0.99 -1.75 -11.10
CA VAL A 26 -0.62 -1.88 -9.69
C VAL A 26 -0.06 -0.57 -9.10
N ILE A 27 0.64 0.24 -9.91
CA ILE A 27 1.13 1.55 -9.48
C ILE A 27 -0.03 2.52 -9.24
N GLU A 28 -1.01 2.56 -10.13
CA GLU A 28 -2.18 3.43 -9.97
C GLU A 28 -3.05 3.00 -8.77
N ASP A 29 -3.30 1.71 -8.61
CA ASP A 29 -4.03 1.18 -7.45
C ASP A 29 -3.30 1.51 -6.14
N ARG A 30 -1.99 1.35 -6.08
CA ARG A 30 -1.15 1.72 -4.95
C ARG A 30 -1.28 3.20 -4.59
N LYS A 31 -1.21 4.09 -5.59
CA LYS A 31 -1.38 5.54 -5.40
C LYS A 31 -2.79 5.88 -4.89
N ALA A 32 -3.81 5.23 -5.44
CA ALA A 32 -5.20 5.42 -5.01
C ALA A 32 -5.39 4.99 -3.55
N ASN A 33 -4.85 3.85 -3.15
CA ASN A 33 -4.93 3.35 -1.78
C ASN A 33 -4.20 4.26 -0.78
N PHE A 34 -3.01 4.77 -1.11
CA PHE A 34 -2.34 5.75 -0.24
C PHE A 34 -3.09 7.08 -0.14
N LYS A 35 -3.74 7.52 -1.24
CA LYS A 35 -4.62 8.70 -1.21
C LYS A 35 -5.82 8.46 -0.29
N ALA A 36 -6.43 7.27 -0.36
CA ALA A 36 -7.52 6.86 0.53
C ALA A 36 -7.06 6.82 2.00
N ASN A 37 -5.89 6.24 2.31
CA ASN A 37 -5.32 6.26 3.66
C ASN A 37 -5.16 7.67 4.22
N ASN A 38 -4.65 8.61 3.42
CA ASN A 38 -4.54 10.01 3.83
C ASN A 38 -5.91 10.65 4.10
N ALA A 39 -6.94 10.28 3.35
CA ALA A 39 -8.31 10.73 3.60
C ALA A 39 -8.85 10.15 4.91
N SER A 40 -8.64 8.84 5.15
CA SER A 40 -9.03 8.17 6.40
C SER A 40 -8.34 8.80 7.62
N MET A 41 -7.03 9.09 7.57
CA MET A 41 -6.33 9.77 8.68
C MET A 41 -6.94 11.13 9.03
N ARG A 42 -7.36 11.92 8.01
CA ARG A 42 -8.04 13.20 8.25
C ARG A 42 -9.43 13.01 8.81
N ALA A 43 -10.19 12.05 8.31
CA ALA A 43 -11.52 11.72 8.80
C ALA A 43 -11.49 11.25 10.26
N ILE A 44 -10.52 10.40 10.62
CA ILE A 44 -10.29 9.96 12.00
C ILE A 44 -10.01 11.16 12.93
N GLY A 45 -9.15 12.09 12.51
CA GLY A 45 -8.84 13.28 13.32
C GLY A 45 -10.07 14.14 13.58
N ALA A 46 -10.92 14.36 12.56
CA ALA A 46 -12.18 15.11 12.69
C ALA A 46 -13.20 14.37 13.56
N ALA A 47 -13.38 13.07 13.32
CA ALA A 47 -14.30 12.21 14.05
C ALA A 47 -13.95 12.11 15.54
N LEU A 48 -12.66 11.96 15.85
CA LEU A 48 -12.18 11.89 17.24
C LEU A 48 -12.44 13.21 17.99
N SER A 49 -12.28 14.35 17.32
CA SER A 49 -12.60 15.66 17.89
C SER A 49 -14.12 15.85 18.17
N ALA A 50 -14.96 15.10 17.45
CA ALA A 50 -16.40 15.06 17.63
C ALA A 50 -16.90 13.89 18.51
N GLU A 51 -15.98 13.10 19.04
CA GLU A 51 -16.25 11.83 19.77
C GLU A 51 -17.10 10.83 18.97
N ASP A 52 -17.01 10.88 17.64
CA ASP A 52 -17.64 9.91 16.72
C ASP A 52 -16.75 8.67 16.58
N PHE A 53 -16.80 7.81 17.58
CA PHE A 53 -15.99 6.59 17.65
C PHE A 53 -16.38 5.54 16.60
N GLU A 54 -17.59 5.59 16.05
CA GLU A 54 -18.00 4.72 14.95
C GLU A 54 -17.21 5.07 13.67
N THR A 55 -17.15 6.35 13.32
CA THR A 55 -16.33 6.81 12.19
C THR A 55 -14.84 6.55 12.43
N VAL A 56 -14.32 6.80 13.63
CA VAL A 56 -12.91 6.46 13.97
C VAL A 56 -12.65 4.99 13.70
N THR A 57 -13.51 4.09 14.19
CA THR A 57 -13.37 2.65 13.99
C THR A 57 -13.41 2.27 12.51
N SER A 58 -14.40 2.75 11.77
CA SER A 58 -14.58 2.39 10.35
C SER A 58 -13.43 2.87 9.46
N GLU A 59 -12.93 4.07 9.70
CA GLU A 59 -11.81 4.62 8.94
C GLU A 59 -10.47 3.95 9.30
N ALA A 60 -10.24 3.62 10.59
CA ALA A 60 -9.06 2.87 11.01
C ALA A 60 -9.05 1.44 10.43
N GLN A 61 -10.22 0.79 10.30
CA GLN A 61 -10.33 -0.51 9.64
C GLN A 61 -9.89 -0.47 8.16
N LYS A 62 -10.16 0.62 7.43
CA LYS A 62 -9.68 0.78 6.04
C LYS A 62 -8.16 0.85 5.99
N ILE A 63 -7.55 1.56 6.96
CA ILE A 63 -6.08 1.64 7.06
C ILE A 63 -5.48 0.27 7.38
N ALA A 64 -6.05 -0.45 8.36
CA ALA A 64 -5.60 -1.80 8.72
C ALA A 64 -5.70 -2.76 7.53
N ALA A 65 -6.84 -2.76 6.82
CA ALA A 65 -7.04 -3.60 5.64
C ALA A 65 -6.02 -3.32 4.54
N TRP A 66 -5.71 -2.04 4.27
CA TRP A 66 -4.68 -1.69 3.31
C TRP A 66 -3.29 -2.13 3.76
N ALA A 67 -2.93 -1.91 5.03
CA ALA A 67 -1.61 -2.26 5.56
C ALA A 67 -1.30 -3.76 5.37
N MET A 68 -2.29 -4.64 5.54
CA MET A 68 -2.13 -6.08 5.36
C MET A 68 -1.77 -6.49 3.92
N VAL A 69 -2.32 -5.81 2.92
CA VAL A 69 -2.13 -6.19 1.51
C VAL A 69 -1.13 -5.28 0.78
N MET A 70 -0.71 -4.18 1.40
CA MET A 70 0.15 -3.17 0.79
C MET A 70 1.43 -3.73 0.17
N PRO A 71 2.16 -4.69 0.79
CA PRO A 71 3.37 -5.23 0.20
C PRO A 71 3.15 -5.88 -1.17
N ASP A 72 1.98 -6.47 -1.42
CA ASP A 72 1.66 -7.13 -2.69
C ASP A 72 1.54 -6.14 -3.87
N TYR A 73 1.38 -4.86 -3.56
CA TYR A 73 1.33 -3.78 -4.54
C TYR A 73 2.70 -3.19 -4.90
N PHE A 74 3.79 -3.88 -4.48
CA PHE A 74 5.16 -3.50 -4.80
C PHE A 74 5.93 -4.65 -5.48
N PRO A 75 5.44 -5.18 -6.62
CA PRO A 75 6.21 -6.17 -7.38
C PRO A 75 7.54 -5.56 -7.84
N GLU A 76 8.54 -6.42 -8.08
CA GLU A 76 9.84 -5.98 -8.61
C GLU A 76 9.65 -5.14 -9.88
N GLY A 77 10.45 -4.09 -10.02
CA GLY A 77 10.38 -3.18 -11.17
C GLY A 77 9.27 -2.13 -11.12
N SER A 78 8.37 -2.16 -10.12
CA SER A 78 7.28 -1.16 -10.00
C SER A 78 7.71 0.16 -9.33
N GLY A 79 9.02 0.42 -9.23
CA GLY A 79 9.57 1.64 -8.63
C GLY A 79 9.79 2.78 -9.60
N GLU A 80 10.01 2.48 -10.88
CA GLU A 80 10.36 3.46 -11.89
C GLU A 80 9.26 4.53 -12.06
N GLY A 81 9.65 5.79 -12.13
CA GLY A 81 8.70 6.91 -12.24
C GLY A 81 7.82 7.15 -11.01
N THR A 82 8.16 6.56 -9.87
CA THR A 82 7.43 6.71 -8.60
C THR A 82 8.34 7.24 -7.49
N SER A 83 7.77 7.53 -6.32
CA SER A 83 8.53 7.88 -5.11
C SER A 83 8.98 6.67 -4.29
N ALA A 84 8.80 5.44 -4.76
CA ALA A 84 9.26 4.24 -4.09
C ALA A 84 10.79 4.13 -4.18
N LYS A 85 11.47 3.99 -3.03
CA LYS A 85 12.93 3.81 -3.01
C LYS A 85 13.30 2.36 -3.34
N PRO A 86 14.49 2.11 -3.93
CA PRO A 86 15.02 0.75 -4.12
C PRO A 86 15.09 -0.08 -2.82
N ALA A 87 15.17 0.59 -1.67
CA ALA A 87 15.16 -0.04 -0.35
C ALA A 87 13.94 -0.93 -0.10
N ILE A 88 12.81 -0.68 -0.78
CA ILE A 88 11.62 -1.54 -0.68
C ILE A 88 11.96 -2.98 -1.09
N TRP A 89 12.66 -3.14 -2.20
CA TRP A 89 12.99 -4.46 -2.75
C TRP A 89 14.27 -5.06 -2.18
N SER A 90 15.26 -4.22 -1.84
CA SER A 90 16.51 -4.70 -1.23
C SER A 90 16.37 -5.08 0.25
N ASP A 91 15.35 -4.54 0.95
CA ASP A 91 14.97 -4.89 2.32
C ASP A 91 13.46 -5.13 2.42
N PHE A 92 12.97 -6.09 1.62
CA PHE A 92 11.54 -6.38 1.54
C PHE A 92 10.97 -6.92 2.86
N ILE A 93 11.80 -7.58 3.67
CA ILE A 93 11.41 -8.00 5.03
C ILE A 93 11.12 -6.77 5.88
N GLY A 94 12.05 -5.82 5.97
CA GLY A 94 11.83 -4.60 6.72
C GLY A 94 10.69 -3.73 6.16
N PHE A 95 10.37 -3.84 4.87
CA PHE A 95 9.20 -3.18 4.29
C PHE A 95 7.90 -3.84 4.77
N LYS A 96 7.83 -5.17 4.83
CA LYS A 96 6.69 -5.90 5.40
C LYS A 96 6.53 -5.61 6.89
N ASP A 97 7.62 -5.58 7.64
CA ASP A 97 7.60 -5.25 9.08
C ASP A 97 7.02 -3.84 9.31
N ALA A 98 7.35 -2.88 8.44
CA ALA A 98 6.79 -1.53 8.50
C ALA A 98 5.28 -1.50 8.18
N ALA A 99 4.82 -2.34 7.27
CA ALA A 99 3.40 -2.51 6.96
C ALA A 99 2.65 -3.16 8.14
N GLU A 100 3.24 -4.19 8.74
CA GLU A 100 2.70 -4.87 9.92
C GLU A 100 2.60 -3.93 11.13
N ALA A 101 3.63 -3.10 11.37
CA ALA A 101 3.59 -2.09 12.41
C ALA A 101 2.45 -1.07 12.19
N ASN A 102 2.17 -0.70 10.94
CA ASN A 102 1.04 0.17 10.62
C ASN A 102 -0.30 -0.52 10.86
N TYR A 103 -0.41 -1.81 10.50
CA TYR A 103 -1.59 -2.62 10.80
C TYR A 103 -1.88 -2.68 12.30
N HIS A 104 -0.90 -3.04 13.12
CA HIS A 104 -1.08 -3.13 14.56
C HIS A 104 -1.45 -1.79 15.20
N ALA A 105 -0.83 -0.70 14.77
CA ALA A 105 -1.19 0.64 15.27
C ALA A 105 -2.63 1.04 14.90
N ALA A 106 -3.12 0.61 13.73
CA ALA A 106 -4.53 0.81 13.36
C ALA A 106 -5.48 -0.05 14.21
N GLU A 107 -5.11 -1.30 14.51
CA GLU A 107 -5.88 -2.17 15.41
C GLU A 107 -5.95 -1.62 16.86
N ASP A 108 -4.85 -1.04 17.36
CA ASP A 108 -4.83 -0.38 18.67
C ASP A 108 -5.80 0.81 18.70
N LEU A 109 -5.84 1.60 17.63
CA LEU A 109 -6.81 2.70 17.49
C LEU A 109 -8.24 2.19 17.46
N ILE A 110 -8.52 1.12 16.72
CA ILE A 110 -9.84 0.47 16.68
C ILE A 110 -10.25 0.00 18.08
N ALA A 111 -9.32 -0.63 18.81
CA ALA A 111 -9.59 -1.11 20.16
C ALA A 111 -9.90 0.04 21.14
N ALA A 112 -9.19 1.15 21.08
CA ALA A 112 -9.42 2.34 21.88
C ALA A 112 -10.78 2.99 21.53
N ALA A 113 -11.08 3.15 20.23
CA ALA A 113 -12.33 3.72 19.76
C ALA A 113 -13.56 2.89 20.20
N ARG A 114 -13.46 1.57 20.14
CA ARG A 114 -14.53 0.66 20.63
C ARG A 114 -14.80 0.79 22.12
N LYS A 115 -13.81 1.19 22.91
CA LYS A 115 -13.98 1.51 24.35
C LYS A 115 -14.54 2.92 24.57
N GLN A 116 -14.69 3.70 23.52
CA GLN A 116 -15.06 5.12 23.56
C GLN A 116 -14.15 5.96 24.47
N ASP A 117 -12.86 5.61 24.53
CA ASP A 117 -11.83 6.30 25.28
C ASP A 117 -11.09 7.30 24.38
N ALA A 118 -11.51 8.54 24.43
CA ALA A 118 -10.94 9.61 23.60
C ALA A 118 -9.44 9.84 23.86
N GLY A 119 -8.99 9.65 25.12
CA GLY A 119 -7.59 9.78 25.50
C GLY A 119 -6.73 8.69 24.85
N GLN A 120 -7.10 7.43 25.05
CA GLN A 120 -6.40 6.29 24.43
C GLN A 120 -6.48 6.34 22.90
N ALA A 121 -7.63 6.71 22.32
CA ALA A 121 -7.77 6.85 20.88
C ALA A 121 -6.88 7.97 20.30
N GLY A 122 -6.72 9.08 21.01
CA GLY A 122 -5.81 10.14 20.63
C GLY A 122 -4.33 9.72 20.66
N GLU A 123 -3.93 8.93 21.65
CA GLU A 123 -2.57 8.35 21.71
C GLU A 123 -2.35 7.34 20.59
N ALA A 124 -3.31 6.44 20.35
CA ALA A 124 -3.24 5.47 19.28
C ALA A 124 -3.20 6.12 17.89
N LEU A 125 -3.94 7.21 17.67
CA LEU A 125 -3.88 7.97 16.42
C LEU A 125 -2.49 8.58 16.18
N ARG A 126 -1.84 9.12 17.23
CA ARG A 126 -0.46 9.63 17.14
C ARG A 126 0.52 8.49 16.81
N ALA A 127 0.36 7.33 17.45
CA ALA A 127 1.18 6.16 17.19
C ALA A 127 1.01 5.67 15.73
N LEU A 128 -0.21 5.59 15.24
CA LEU A 128 -0.50 5.26 13.84
C LEU A 128 0.18 6.23 12.86
N GLY A 129 0.10 7.54 13.11
CA GLY A 129 0.80 8.55 12.32
C GLY A 129 2.33 8.40 12.34
N ALA A 130 2.89 7.97 13.47
CA ALA A 130 4.32 7.71 13.61
C ALA A 130 4.79 6.53 12.75
N THR A 131 4.00 5.47 12.59
CA THR A 131 4.33 4.34 11.69
C THR A 131 4.37 4.78 10.23
N CYS A 132 3.42 5.61 9.79
CA CYS A 132 3.45 6.20 8.44
C CYS A 132 4.74 6.97 8.19
N LYS A 133 5.15 7.81 9.14
CA LYS A 133 6.38 8.60 9.04
C LYS A 133 7.62 7.71 8.99
N ALA A 134 7.72 6.71 9.86
CA ALA A 134 8.85 5.80 9.93
C ALA A 134 9.05 5.03 8.61
N CYS A 135 7.97 4.45 8.07
CA CYS A 135 7.97 3.77 6.79
C CYS A 135 8.41 4.71 5.65
N HIS A 136 7.84 5.91 5.57
CA HIS A 136 8.16 6.89 4.55
C HIS A 136 9.61 7.36 4.61
N GLN A 137 10.20 7.55 5.78
CA GLN A 137 11.61 7.92 5.91
C GLN A 137 12.55 6.90 5.28
N LYS A 138 12.24 5.62 5.43
CA LYS A 138 13.09 4.53 4.93
C LYS A 138 12.81 4.20 3.46
N PHE A 139 11.55 4.16 3.05
CA PHE A 139 11.11 3.53 1.82
C PHE A 139 10.55 4.49 0.75
N LYS A 140 10.42 5.81 1.05
CA LYS A 140 9.86 6.81 0.13
C LYS A 140 10.85 7.96 -0.09
N SER A 141 11.02 8.39 -1.36
CA SER A 141 11.68 9.66 -1.72
C SER A 141 10.66 10.82 -1.71
N TRP A 142 11.16 12.02 -1.39
CA TRP A 142 10.37 13.24 -1.30
C TRP A 142 10.64 14.14 -2.50
#